data_fe875874620ee4eaaefe9bcdd0569899
#
_entry.id   fe875874620ee4eaaefe9bcdd0569899
#
_cell.length_a   1.000
_cell.length_b   1.000
_cell.length_c   1.000
_cell.angle_alpha   90.00
_cell.angle_beta   90.00
_cell.angle_gamma   90.00
#
_symmetry.space_group_name_H-M   'P 1'
#
loop_
_entity.id
_entity.type
_entity.pdbx_description
1 polymer ?
#
loop_
_entity_poly.entity_id
_entity_poly.type
_entity_poly.pdbx_seq_one_letter_code
_entity_poly.pdbx_strand_id
1 'polypeptide(L)'
;IKDLSEIQYPVNKIQTIEDEEVTTQLALDIQNEFKDQYEVFRTCPRELEVLPKGYSKGATLVRMMDMFGWDKDKVFTFGDGENDVSMFGVVTHSFAMGQAMDYVKEKAAHVTKSNVEQGIVAALKDFNIL
;
A
#
# COMPACT_ATOMS: atom_id res chain seq x y z
N ILE A 1 -8.23 9.83 23.95
CA ILE A 1 -8.09 11.25 23.52
C ILE A 1 -9.51 11.76 23.29
N LYS A 2 -9.91 12.80 24.02
CA LYS A 2 -11.22 13.44 23.86
C LYS A 2 -11.15 14.65 22.91
N ASP A 3 -9.98 15.23 22.77
CA ASP A 3 -9.71 16.39 21.93
C ASP A 3 -8.37 16.19 21.21
N LEU A 4 -8.30 16.48 19.93
CA LEU A 4 -7.09 16.35 19.12
C LEU A 4 -5.97 17.30 19.60
N SER A 5 -6.31 18.41 20.27
CA SER A 5 -5.34 19.32 20.89
C SER A 5 -4.52 18.69 22.03
N GLU A 6 -4.97 17.55 22.57
CA GLU A 6 -4.20 16.78 23.57
C GLU A 6 -2.98 16.06 22.94
N ILE A 7 -2.91 15.95 21.60
CA ILE A 7 -1.80 15.31 20.89
C ILE A 7 -0.63 16.30 20.82
N GLN A 8 0.41 16.06 21.61
CA GLN A 8 1.61 16.92 21.66
C GLN A 8 2.85 16.26 21.04
N TYR A 9 2.67 15.26 20.18
CA TYR A 9 3.73 14.54 19.48
C TYR A 9 3.42 14.45 17.97
N PRO A 10 4.43 14.30 17.12
CA PRO A 10 4.22 14.13 15.69
C PRO A 10 3.35 12.91 15.40
N VAL A 11 2.34 13.09 14.55
CA VAL A 11 1.48 12.00 14.04
C VAL A 11 2.00 11.59 12.68
N ASN A 12 2.42 10.34 12.56
CA ASN A 12 2.95 9.80 11.30
C ASN A 12 1.84 9.30 10.36
N LYS A 13 0.74 8.83 10.92
CA LYS A 13 -0.38 8.26 10.18
C LYS A 13 -1.68 8.42 10.98
N ILE A 14 -2.76 8.72 10.28
CA ILE A 14 -4.12 8.61 10.81
C ILE A 14 -4.78 7.42 10.11
N GLN A 15 -5.48 6.60 10.87
CA GLN A 15 -6.27 5.50 10.35
C GLN A 15 -7.69 5.61 10.89
N THR A 16 -8.67 5.49 10.02
CA THR A 16 -10.09 5.47 10.38
C THR A 16 -10.73 4.16 9.94
N ILE A 17 -11.72 3.70 10.70
CA ILE A 17 -12.52 2.52 10.39
C ILE A 17 -13.98 2.93 10.46
N GLU A 18 -14.65 2.95 9.32
CA GLU A 18 -16.03 3.38 9.17
C GLU A 18 -16.78 2.50 8.16
N ASP A 19 -18.05 2.78 7.92
CA ASP A 19 -18.77 2.13 6.84
C ASP A 19 -18.20 2.53 5.48
N GLU A 20 -18.26 1.63 4.49
CA GLU A 20 -17.62 1.78 3.18
C GLU A 20 -18.01 3.08 2.47
N GLU A 21 -19.30 3.46 2.56
CA GLU A 21 -19.80 4.71 1.95
C GLU A 21 -19.14 5.93 2.59
N VAL A 22 -19.05 5.95 3.93
CA VAL A 22 -18.40 7.03 4.69
C VAL A 22 -16.92 7.09 4.38
N THR A 23 -16.24 5.93 4.37
CA THR A 23 -14.82 5.83 4.06
C THR A 23 -14.51 6.33 2.64
N THR A 24 -15.36 5.97 1.68
CA THR A 24 -15.22 6.41 0.29
C THR A 24 -15.37 7.92 0.17
N GLN A 25 -16.41 8.50 0.79
CA GLN A 25 -16.64 9.95 0.75
C GLN A 25 -15.50 10.71 1.45
N LEU A 26 -15.08 10.25 2.63
CA LEU A 26 -13.99 10.86 3.37
C LEU A 26 -12.67 10.83 2.59
N ALA A 27 -12.38 9.74 1.87
CA ALA A 27 -11.19 9.66 1.01
C ALA A 27 -11.23 10.73 -0.09
N LEU A 28 -12.37 10.89 -0.75
CA LEU A 28 -12.56 11.91 -1.80
C LEU A 28 -12.43 13.33 -1.24
N ASP A 29 -13.02 13.61 -0.09
CA ASP A 29 -12.97 14.92 0.54
C ASP A 29 -11.54 15.32 0.91
N ILE A 30 -10.79 14.40 1.56
CA ILE A 30 -9.39 14.66 1.91
C ILE A 30 -8.52 14.80 0.67
N GLN A 31 -8.70 13.95 -0.35
CA GLN A 31 -7.95 14.05 -1.60
C GLN A 31 -8.21 15.37 -2.33
N ASN A 32 -9.46 15.88 -2.33
CA ASN A 32 -9.80 17.14 -2.99
C ASN A 32 -9.25 18.36 -2.24
N GLU A 33 -9.34 18.35 -0.91
CA GLU A 33 -8.97 19.52 -0.10
C GLU A 33 -7.46 19.55 0.22
N PHE A 34 -6.82 18.39 0.41
CA PHE A 34 -5.45 18.29 0.93
C PHE A 34 -4.49 17.51 0.03
N LYS A 35 -4.79 17.36 -1.26
CA LYS A 35 -3.99 16.55 -2.23
C LYS A 35 -2.48 16.83 -2.24
N ASP A 36 -2.09 18.07 -1.92
CA ASP A 36 -0.70 18.50 -1.91
C ASP A 36 -0.01 18.29 -0.56
N GLN A 37 -0.78 17.93 0.47
CA GLN A 37 -0.29 17.75 1.84
C GLN A 37 -0.27 16.30 2.30
N TYR A 38 -1.23 15.49 1.82
CA TYR A 38 -1.41 14.12 2.28
C TYR A 38 -1.55 13.12 1.13
N GLU A 39 -1.12 11.89 1.41
CA GLU A 39 -1.48 10.69 0.67
C GLU A 39 -2.65 10.00 1.39
N VAL A 40 -3.61 9.50 0.64
CA VAL A 40 -4.80 8.84 1.16
C VAL A 40 -4.95 7.50 0.48
N PHE A 41 -5.06 6.42 1.25
CA PHE A 41 -5.17 5.06 0.74
C PHE A 41 -6.30 4.31 1.45
N ARG A 42 -7.06 3.52 0.72
CA ARG A 42 -7.94 2.51 1.30
C ARG A 42 -7.18 1.19 1.41
N THR A 43 -7.04 0.67 2.62
CA THR A 43 -6.41 -0.64 2.87
C THR A 43 -7.41 -1.77 2.70
N CYS A 44 -8.67 -1.48 3.02
CA CYS A 44 -9.84 -2.30 2.70
C CYS A 44 -11.07 -1.36 2.54
N PRO A 45 -12.25 -1.86 2.16
CA PRO A 45 -13.44 -1.02 1.93
C PRO A 45 -13.80 -0.10 3.10
N ARG A 46 -13.53 -0.53 4.33
CA ARG A 46 -13.89 0.17 5.56
C ARG A 46 -12.74 0.90 6.26
N GLU A 47 -11.53 0.83 5.72
CA GLU A 47 -10.36 1.44 6.34
C GLU A 47 -9.72 2.48 5.43
N LEU A 48 -9.44 3.64 5.99
CA LEU A 48 -8.74 4.73 5.34
C LEU A 48 -7.46 5.05 6.12
N GLU A 49 -6.36 5.15 5.40
CA GLU A 49 -5.08 5.65 5.90
C GLU A 49 -4.77 7.00 5.28
N VAL A 50 -4.36 7.96 6.13
CA VAL A 50 -3.90 9.29 5.73
C VAL A 50 -2.46 9.45 6.21
N LEU A 51 -1.55 9.73 5.28
CA LEU A 51 -0.13 9.93 5.55
C LEU A 51 0.33 11.29 5.01
N PRO A 52 1.40 11.87 5.54
CA PRO A 52 2.02 13.04 4.94
C PRO A 52 2.42 12.77 3.48
N LYS A 53 2.35 13.81 2.62
CA LYS A 53 2.73 13.72 1.21
C LYS A 53 4.13 13.17 1.01
N GLY A 54 4.30 12.29 0.03
CA GLY A 54 5.58 11.64 -0.27
C GLY A 54 5.92 10.46 0.65
N TYR A 55 5.00 10.05 1.52
CA TYR A 55 5.12 8.85 2.34
C TYR A 55 4.14 7.79 1.86
N SER A 56 4.67 6.75 1.25
CA SER A 56 3.95 5.56 0.82
C SER A 56 4.86 4.34 0.96
N LYS A 57 4.29 3.14 0.85
CA LYS A 57 5.11 1.90 0.84
C LYS A 57 6.12 1.93 -0.31
N GLY A 58 5.72 2.38 -1.50
CA GLY A 58 6.62 2.51 -2.65
C GLY A 58 7.73 3.54 -2.44
N ALA A 59 7.39 4.74 -1.94
CA ALA A 59 8.40 5.76 -1.65
C ALA A 59 9.41 5.28 -0.59
N THR A 60 8.94 4.53 0.42
CA THR A 60 9.83 3.94 1.43
C THR A 60 10.71 2.86 0.82
N LEU A 61 10.15 2.00 -0.05
CA LEU A 61 10.91 0.95 -0.73
C LEU A 61 12.02 1.54 -1.61
N VAL A 62 11.75 2.62 -2.37
CA VAL A 62 12.77 3.32 -3.16
C VAL A 62 13.91 3.80 -2.26
N ARG A 63 13.59 4.45 -1.13
CA ARG A 63 14.62 4.89 -0.16
C ARG A 63 15.44 3.73 0.39
N MET A 64 14.80 2.58 0.65
CA MET A 64 15.52 1.37 1.11
C MET A 64 16.43 0.81 0.02
N MET A 65 15.95 0.72 -1.22
CA MET A 65 16.77 0.28 -2.36
C MET A 65 18.00 1.17 -2.53
N ASP A 66 17.82 2.49 -2.49
CA ASP A 66 18.92 3.45 -2.59
C ASP A 66 19.92 3.31 -1.42
N MET A 67 19.40 3.20 -0.18
CA MET A 67 20.22 3.11 1.03
C MET A 67 21.07 1.83 1.06
N PHE A 68 20.53 0.71 0.60
CA PHE A 68 21.17 -0.61 0.67
C PHE A 68 21.81 -1.04 -0.67
N GLY A 69 21.67 -0.24 -1.71
CA GLY A 69 22.16 -0.58 -3.05
C GLY A 69 21.44 -1.78 -3.67
N TRP A 70 20.15 -1.95 -3.38
CA TRP A 70 19.38 -3.07 -3.93
C TRP A 70 18.96 -2.77 -5.37
N ASP A 71 19.18 -3.74 -6.25
CA ASP A 71 18.73 -3.71 -7.62
C ASP A 71 17.21 -3.99 -7.67
N LYS A 72 16.45 -3.13 -8.33
CA LYS A 72 15.00 -3.30 -8.50
C LYS A 72 14.62 -4.62 -9.17
N ASP A 73 15.52 -5.21 -9.96
CA ASP A 73 15.32 -6.49 -10.63
C ASP A 73 15.54 -7.70 -9.68
N LYS A 74 15.99 -7.44 -8.46
CA LYS A 74 16.20 -8.46 -7.41
C LYS A 74 15.28 -8.28 -6.22
N VAL A 75 14.39 -7.29 -6.26
CA VAL A 75 13.41 -7.02 -5.22
C VAL A 75 12.05 -7.55 -5.66
N PHE A 76 11.43 -8.33 -4.78
CA PHE A 76 10.09 -8.88 -4.96
C PHE A 76 9.13 -8.21 -4.00
N THR A 77 7.99 -7.73 -4.50
CA THR A 77 6.95 -7.13 -3.67
C THR A 77 5.65 -7.91 -3.79
N PHE A 78 4.94 -8.02 -2.68
CA PHE A 78 3.64 -8.68 -2.59
C PHE A 78 2.66 -7.75 -1.91
N GLY A 79 1.43 -7.67 -2.41
CA GLY A 79 0.41 -6.81 -1.84
C GLY A 79 -1.00 -7.18 -2.29
N ASP A 80 -2.00 -6.70 -1.55
CA ASP A 80 -3.41 -6.93 -1.82
C ASP A 80 -4.28 -5.68 -1.64
N GLY A 81 -3.75 -4.62 -1.04
CA GLY A 81 -4.43 -3.36 -0.79
C GLY A 81 -4.00 -2.22 -1.71
N GLU A 82 -4.77 -1.15 -1.71
CA GLU A 82 -4.48 0.07 -2.49
C GLU A 82 -3.14 0.70 -2.08
N ASN A 83 -2.81 0.65 -0.79
CA ASN A 83 -1.54 1.18 -0.27
C ASN A 83 -0.31 0.39 -0.74
N ASP A 84 -0.48 -0.83 -1.29
CA ASP A 84 0.58 -1.65 -1.87
C ASP A 84 0.88 -1.28 -3.33
N VAL A 85 -0.10 -0.72 -4.04
CA VAL A 85 0.03 -0.37 -5.47
C VAL A 85 1.26 0.50 -5.73
N SER A 86 1.60 1.39 -4.80
CA SER A 86 2.79 2.23 -4.92
C SER A 86 4.11 1.46 -4.97
N MET A 87 4.18 0.23 -4.45
CA MET A 87 5.36 -0.65 -4.54
C MET A 87 5.46 -1.34 -5.89
N PHE A 88 4.33 -1.60 -6.55
CA PHE A 88 4.31 -2.36 -7.80
C PHE A 88 5.02 -1.64 -8.94
N GLY A 89 4.94 -0.31 -8.96
CA GLY A 89 5.56 0.50 -10.00
C GLY A 89 7.06 0.75 -9.83
N VAL A 90 7.67 0.38 -8.70
CA VAL A 90 9.07 0.71 -8.39
C VAL A 90 10.03 -0.48 -8.50
N VAL A 91 9.51 -1.69 -8.69
CA VAL A 91 10.28 -2.93 -8.85
C VAL A 91 9.85 -3.70 -10.09
N THR A 92 10.71 -4.57 -10.59
CA THR A 92 10.41 -5.42 -11.76
C THR A 92 9.47 -6.58 -11.39
N HIS A 93 9.65 -7.15 -10.18
CA HIS A 93 8.90 -8.32 -9.73
C HIS A 93 7.86 -7.94 -8.68
N SER A 94 6.71 -7.43 -9.13
CA SER A 94 5.59 -7.10 -8.26
C SER A 94 4.44 -8.11 -8.43
N PHE A 95 3.85 -8.52 -7.30
CA PHE A 95 2.82 -9.55 -7.25
C PHE A 95 1.60 -9.05 -6.49
N ALA A 96 0.46 -9.02 -7.15
CA ALA A 96 -0.81 -8.91 -6.45
C ALA A 96 -1.25 -10.28 -5.94
N MET A 97 -1.71 -10.33 -4.69
CA MET A 97 -2.24 -11.55 -4.09
C MET A 97 -3.58 -11.91 -4.71
N GLY A 98 -3.90 -13.21 -4.77
CA GLY A 98 -5.11 -13.72 -5.40
C GLY A 98 -6.42 -13.15 -4.84
N GLN A 99 -6.45 -12.80 -3.56
CA GLN A 99 -7.61 -12.15 -2.91
C GLN A 99 -7.71 -10.64 -3.15
N ALA A 100 -6.71 -10.01 -3.77
CA ALA A 100 -6.73 -8.57 -4.05
C ALA A 100 -7.89 -8.19 -4.98
N MET A 101 -8.37 -6.96 -4.87
CA MET A 101 -9.36 -6.41 -5.80
C MET A 101 -8.78 -6.30 -7.21
N ASP A 102 -9.64 -6.38 -8.23
CA ASP A 102 -9.18 -6.43 -9.63
C ASP A 102 -8.35 -5.20 -10.03
N TYR A 103 -8.74 -4.00 -9.59
CA TYR A 103 -7.95 -2.79 -9.87
C TYR A 103 -6.53 -2.81 -9.25
N VAL A 104 -6.32 -3.55 -8.14
CA VAL A 104 -5.00 -3.77 -7.52
C VAL A 104 -4.20 -4.77 -8.36
N LYS A 105 -4.84 -5.86 -8.82
CA LYS A 105 -4.22 -6.87 -9.69
C LYS A 105 -3.72 -6.28 -11.01
N GLU A 106 -4.48 -5.36 -11.59
CA GLU A 106 -4.11 -4.67 -12.84
C GLU A 106 -2.84 -3.82 -12.74
N LYS A 107 -2.43 -3.44 -11.52
CA LYS A 107 -1.24 -2.61 -11.27
C LYS A 107 0.04 -3.40 -11.05
N ALA A 108 -0.07 -4.69 -10.74
CA ALA A 108 1.07 -5.56 -10.51
C ALA A 108 1.57 -6.20 -11.81
N ALA A 109 2.85 -6.52 -11.88
CA ALA A 109 3.42 -7.26 -13.02
C ALA A 109 2.88 -8.70 -13.09
N HIS A 110 2.56 -9.28 -11.93
CA HIS A 110 2.07 -10.65 -11.81
C HIS A 110 0.92 -10.73 -10.81
N VAL A 111 0.08 -11.76 -10.96
CA VAL A 111 -0.90 -12.15 -9.96
C VAL A 111 -0.51 -13.54 -9.45
N THR A 112 -0.44 -13.70 -8.13
CA THR A 112 -0.19 -15.00 -7.52
C THR A 112 -1.45 -15.55 -6.84
N LYS A 113 -1.32 -16.70 -6.16
CA LYS A 113 -2.40 -17.31 -5.39
C LYS A 113 -2.77 -16.45 -4.18
N SER A 114 -3.90 -16.77 -3.56
CA SER A 114 -4.34 -16.10 -2.33
C SER A 114 -3.42 -16.42 -1.13
N ASN A 115 -3.61 -15.67 -0.05
CA ASN A 115 -2.90 -15.90 1.20
C ASN A 115 -3.17 -17.29 1.78
N VAL A 116 -4.42 -17.78 1.69
CA VAL A 116 -4.81 -19.14 2.15
C VAL A 116 -4.23 -20.25 1.30
N GLU A 117 -3.81 -19.95 0.07
CA GLU A 117 -3.16 -20.88 -0.86
C GLU A 117 -1.63 -20.72 -0.90
N GLN A 118 -1.07 -19.98 0.07
CA GLN A 118 0.37 -19.72 0.18
C GLN A 118 0.93 -19.01 -1.06
N GLY A 119 0.25 -17.97 -1.55
CA GLY A 119 0.58 -17.27 -2.80
C GLY A 119 2.01 -16.77 -2.87
N ILE A 120 2.58 -16.23 -1.78
CA ILE A 120 3.99 -15.80 -1.75
C ILE A 120 4.93 -16.96 -2.02
N VAL A 121 4.73 -18.08 -1.34
CA VAL A 121 5.57 -19.28 -1.53
C VAL A 121 5.45 -19.84 -2.95
N ALA A 122 4.22 -19.84 -3.50
CA ALA A 122 3.99 -20.29 -4.87
C ALA A 122 4.78 -19.41 -5.87
N ALA A 123 4.67 -18.09 -5.78
CA ALA A 123 5.39 -17.17 -6.65
C ALA A 123 6.92 -17.34 -6.53
N LEU A 124 7.46 -17.44 -5.32
CA LEU A 124 8.91 -17.61 -5.13
C LEU A 124 9.43 -18.94 -5.71
N LYS A 125 8.62 -20.01 -5.68
CA LYS A 125 8.94 -21.29 -6.35
C LYS A 125 8.91 -21.15 -7.86
N ASP A 126 7.91 -20.46 -8.43
CA ASP A 126 7.81 -20.26 -9.88
C ASP A 126 9.01 -19.46 -10.43
N PHE A 127 9.63 -18.62 -9.58
CA PHE A 127 10.84 -17.88 -9.90
C PHE A 127 12.15 -18.56 -9.47
N ASN A 128 12.10 -19.82 -9.03
CA ASN A 128 13.25 -20.62 -8.56
C ASN A 128 14.06 -19.94 -7.44
N ILE A 129 13.40 -19.25 -6.53
CA ILE A 129 14.00 -18.63 -5.34
C ILE A 129 13.91 -19.55 -4.12
N LEU A 130 12.90 -20.42 -4.08
CA LEU A 130 12.69 -21.46 -3.07
C LEU A 130 12.69 -22.85 -3.70
#